data_59f7c96a88af281655dfd0f40336f148
#
_entry.id   59f7c96a88af281655dfd0f40336f148
#
_cell.length_a   1.000
_cell.length_b   1.000
_cell.length_c   1.000
_cell.angle_alpha   90.00
_cell.angle_beta   90.00
_cell.angle_gamma   90.00
#
_symmetry.space_group_name_H-M   'P 1'
#
loop_
_entity.id
_entity.type
_entity.pdbx_description
1 polymer ?
#
loop_
_entity_poly.entity_id
_entity_poly.type
_entity_poly.pdbx_seq_one_letter_code
_entity_poly.pdbx_strand_id
1 'polypeptide(L)'
;MLFKTKGENIMYIVKITTPKGIFEEKINNMTELEDILKLYPDYLSIDSLYQQGTVEKKENQKKVKYNTRVVITDFNINWKKIKSACMTTISKQAGDKEPSHEWKRKLLLCEHSPIRRGEISWKWEAIPYAISTHFARHHEGCEKFIGTEREDRTNVSREERSQMNPVPMEMDANIQALINISAKRLCTSADPTTRKYWEAVLEAIREYDEDIYWACVPQCIRCGGCPEYTNCGFYDNLMKDQPIEVQKTLAKRYDVYNQWRDKKCGR
;
A
#
# COMPACT_ATOMS: atom_id res chain seq x y z
N MET A 1 -24.15 3.71 37.43
CA MET A 1 -24.01 2.36 38.01
C MET A 1 -22.89 1.69 37.22
N LEU A 2 -21.64 1.74 37.74
CA LEU A 2 -20.47 1.21 37.07
C LEU A 2 -20.34 -0.27 37.44
N PHE A 3 -20.46 -1.14 36.45
CA PHE A 3 -20.16 -2.55 36.63
C PHE A 3 -18.66 -2.74 36.81
N LYS A 4 -18.23 -3.10 38.00
CA LYS A 4 -16.89 -3.63 38.26
C LYS A 4 -16.81 -5.03 37.67
N THR A 5 -16.05 -5.18 36.56
CA THR A 5 -15.53 -6.48 36.15
C THR A 5 -14.32 -6.85 37.00
N LYS A 6 -14.33 -8.04 37.57
CA LYS A 6 -13.27 -8.60 38.42
C LYS A 6 -12.02 -8.86 37.59
N GLY A 7 -10.89 -8.26 38.03
CA GLY A 7 -9.59 -8.95 38.10
C GLY A 7 -8.82 -9.11 36.78
N GLU A 8 -8.64 -8.04 35.97
CA GLU A 8 -7.49 -8.01 35.05
C GLU A 8 -6.46 -7.03 35.62
N ASN A 9 -5.31 -7.54 36.04
CA ASN A 9 -4.16 -6.71 36.38
C ASN A 9 -3.63 -6.09 35.09
N ILE A 10 -4.00 -4.84 34.85
CA ILE A 10 -3.50 -4.06 33.75
C ILE A 10 -2.13 -3.52 34.16
N MET A 11 -1.08 -3.93 33.48
CA MET A 11 0.28 -3.46 33.70
C MET A 11 0.65 -2.43 32.63
N TYR A 12 1.18 -1.29 33.05
CA TYR A 12 1.65 -0.22 32.17
C TYR A 12 3.18 -0.20 32.19
N ILE A 13 3.79 0.08 31.03
CA ILE A 13 5.22 0.39 30.92
C ILE A 13 5.34 1.89 30.68
N VAL A 14 6.09 2.57 31.52
CA VAL A 14 6.35 4.00 31.44
C VAL A 14 7.80 4.23 31.07
N LYS A 15 8.05 5.01 30.04
CA LYS A 15 9.40 5.48 29.68
C LYS A 15 9.65 6.86 30.27
N ILE A 16 10.66 6.95 31.10
CA ILE A 16 11.05 8.16 31.80
C ILE A 16 12.38 8.64 31.20
N THR A 17 12.38 9.79 30.55
CA THR A 17 13.59 10.41 30.02
C THR A 17 14.21 11.33 31.07
N THR A 18 15.47 11.14 31.36
CA THR A 18 16.27 11.97 32.29
C THR A 18 17.56 12.44 31.60
N PRO A 19 18.30 13.40 32.16
CA PRO A 19 19.62 13.77 31.65
C PRO A 19 20.63 12.63 31.64
N LYS A 20 20.39 11.55 32.38
CA LYS A 20 21.26 10.37 32.51
C LYS A 20 20.87 9.23 31.56
N GLY A 21 19.74 9.33 30.84
CA GLY A 21 19.26 8.32 29.93
C GLY A 21 17.75 8.07 30.01
N ILE A 22 17.29 7.04 29.28
CA ILE A 22 15.89 6.62 29.26
C ILE A 22 15.76 5.37 30.14
N PHE A 23 14.79 5.37 31.04
CA PHE A 23 14.46 4.28 31.94
C PHE A 23 13.07 3.76 31.63
N GLU A 24 12.86 2.44 31.75
CA GLU A 24 11.55 1.80 31.57
C GLU A 24 11.11 1.21 32.92
N GLU A 25 9.96 1.68 33.40
CA GLU A 25 9.37 1.21 34.67
C GLU A 25 8.00 0.58 34.41
N LYS A 26 7.65 -0.42 35.22
CA LYS A 26 6.36 -1.12 35.15
C LYS A 26 5.47 -0.66 36.29
N ILE A 27 4.25 -0.27 35.97
CA ILE A 27 3.24 0.15 36.94
C ILE A 27 1.93 -0.60 36.73
N ASN A 28 1.19 -0.82 37.80
CA ASN A 28 -0.12 -1.47 37.76
C ASN A 28 -1.29 -0.45 37.80
N ASN A 29 -0.99 0.77 38.21
CA ASN A 29 -1.98 1.85 38.25
C ASN A 29 -1.29 3.22 38.25
N MET A 30 -2.07 4.28 38.08
CA MET A 30 -1.56 5.67 38.01
C MET A 30 -0.99 6.18 39.34
N THR A 31 -1.38 5.60 40.48
CA THR A 31 -0.85 6.01 41.80
C THR A 31 0.60 5.56 41.93
N GLU A 32 0.94 4.39 41.41
CA GLU A 32 2.33 3.90 41.38
C GLU A 32 3.25 4.78 40.50
N LEU A 33 2.68 5.44 39.47
CA LEU A 33 3.44 6.38 38.64
C LEU A 33 3.98 7.57 39.47
N GLU A 34 3.16 8.13 40.36
CA GLU A 34 3.58 9.24 41.19
C GLU A 34 4.72 8.83 42.14
N ASP A 35 4.70 7.61 42.64
CA ASP A 35 5.76 7.09 43.52
C ASP A 35 7.05 6.80 42.75
N ILE A 36 6.93 6.29 41.53
CA ILE A 36 8.10 6.07 40.66
C ILE A 36 8.73 7.41 40.24
N LEU A 37 7.94 8.42 39.90
CA LEU A 37 8.46 9.73 39.51
C LEU A 37 9.25 10.42 40.64
N LYS A 38 8.98 10.10 41.92
CA LYS A 38 9.79 10.56 43.05
C LYS A 38 11.22 9.99 43.01
N LEU A 39 11.46 8.86 42.37
CA LEU A 39 12.77 8.27 42.19
C LEU A 39 13.58 8.97 41.07
N TYR A 40 12.91 9.73 40.21
CA TYR A 40 13.50 10.44 39.07
C TYR A 40 13.20 11.95 39.17
N PRO A 41 13.73 12.68 40.16
CA PRO A 41 13.38 14.09 40.40
C PRO A 41 13.74 15.02 39.23
N ASP A 42 14.70 14.62 38.40
CA ASP A 42 15.21 15.41 37.26
C ASP A 42 14.65 14.90 35.91
N TYR A 43 13.46 14.22 35.88
CA TYR A 43 12.89 13.74 34.62
C TYR A 43 12.53 14.91 33.69
N LEU A 44 12.80 14.73 32.39
CA LEU A 44 12.56 15.73 31.35
C LEU A 44 11.22 15.51 30.63
N SER A 45 10.85 14.24 30.40
CA SER A 45 9.58 13.86 29.78
C SER A 45 9.17 12.44 30.14
N ILE A 46 7.88 12.18 29.98
CA ILE A 46 7.29 10.83 30.00
C ILE A 46 6.77 10.58 28.59
N ASP A 47 7.54 9.87 27.78
CA ASP A 47 7.29 9.81 26.33
C ASP A 47 6.24 8.81 25.88
N SER A 48 5.91 7.79 26.71
CA SER A 48 4.86 6.83 26.33
C SER A 48 4.38 6.00 27.52
N LEU A 49 3.08 5.85 27.59
CA LEU A 49 2.40 4.97 28.51
C LEU A 49 1.79 3.83 27.70
N TYR A 50 2.36 2.64 27.79
CA TYR A 50 1.86 1.44 27.10
C TYR A 50 1.06 0.60 28.07
N GLN A 51 -0.16 0.25 27.68
CA GLN A 51 -0.92 -0.76 28.35
C GLN A 51 -0.43 -2.14 27.85
N GLN A 52 0.31 -2.85 28.67
CA GLN A 52 0.59 -4.27 28.43
C GLN A 52 -0.63 -5.05 28.94
N GLY A 53 -1.64 -5.23 28.07
CA GLY A 53 -2.60 -6.30 28.30
C GLY A 53 -1.82 -7.59 28.44
N THR A 54 -2.20 -8.45 29.37
CA THR A 54 -1.75 -9.84 29.40
C THR A 54 -2.06 -10.42 28.03
N VAL A 55 -1.09 -10.33 27.13
CA VAL A 55 -1.05 -11.18 25.96
C VAL A 55 -0.77 -12.57 26.52
N GLU A 56 -1.81 -13.30 26.93
CA GLU A 56 -1.78 -14.72 26.70
C GLU A 56 -1.28 -14.81 25.25
N LYS A 57 -0.08 -15.37 25.07
CA LYS A 57 0.35 -15.86 23.77
C LYS A 57 -0.76 -16.79 23.33
N LYS A 58 -1.75 -16.27 22.61
CA LYS A 58 -2.56 -17.08 21.72
C LYS A 58 -1.58 -17.54 20.64
N GLU A 59 -0.79 -18.55 20.98
CA GLU A 59 -0.30 -19.53 20.05
C GLU A 59 -1.54 -20.10 19.37
N ASN A 60 -1.91 -19.48 18.31
CA ASN A 60 -2.89 -19.84 17.25
C ASN A 60 -3.58 -18.59 16.72
N GLN A 61 -2.83 -17.54 16.38
CA GLN A 61 -3.26 -16.73 15.26
C GLN A 61 -3.13 -17.66 14.04
N LYS A 62 -4.20 -18.42 13.74
CA LYS A 62 -4.40 -18.97 12.41
C LYS A 62 -4.08 -17.80 11.46
N LYS A 63 -2.97 -17.93 10.69
CA LYS A 63 -2.65 -16.96 9.65
C LYS A 63 -3.91 -16.86 8.80
N VAL A 64 -4.65 -15.77 8.93
CA VAL A 64 -5.85 -15.52 8.13
C VAL A 64 -5.36 -15.51 6.70
N LYS A 65 -5.69 -16.55 5.95
CA LYS A 65 -5.32 -16.66 4.54
C LYS A 65 -6.29 -15.75 3.78
N TYR A 66 -5.88 -14.51 3.57
CA TYR A 66 -6.66 -13.55 2.79
C TYR A 66 -6.83 -14.09 1.37
N ASN A 67 -8.06 -14.13 0.89
CA ASN A 67 -8.33 -14.45 -0.51
C ASN A 67 -8.04 -13.18 -1.34
N THR A 68 -6.85 -13.12 -1.94
CA THR A 68 -6.44 -12.02 -2.81
C THR A 68 -6.81 -12.26 -4.27
N ARG A 69 -7.71 -13.21 -4.56
CA ARG A 69 -8.12 -13.52 -5.93
C ARG A 69 -8.67 -12.27 -6.62
N VAL A 70 -8.07 -11.96 -7.76
CA VAL A 70 -8.44 -10.88 -8.66
C VAL A 70 -8.90 -11.50 -9.98
N VAL A 71 -9.97 -10.94 -10.54
CA VAL A 71 -10.44 -11.26 -11.88
C VAL A 71 -10.39 -9.99 -12.71
N ILE A 72 -9.68 -9.99 -13.83
CA ILE A 72 -9.77 -8.91 -14.82
C ILE A 72 -11.11 -9.07 -15.53
N THR A 73 -11.99 -8.09 -15.39
CA THR A 73 -13.34 -8.08 -15.96
C THR A 73 -13.40 -7.44 -17.34
N ASP A 74 -12.52 -6.46 -17.59
CA ASP A 74 -12.30 -5.87 -18.91
C ASP A 74 -10.84 -5.39 -19.08
N PHE A 75 -10.31 -5.51 -20.30
CA PHE A 75 -8.98 -5.06 -20.66
C PHE A 75 -9.01 -4.29 -21.98
N ASN A 76 -9.30 -3.00 -21.87
CA ASN A 76 -9.49 -2.11 -23.03
C ASN A 76 -8.22 -1.28 -23.31
N ILE A 77 -7.12 -1.96 -23.61
CA ILE A 77 -5.86 -1.33 -24.00
C ILE A 77 -5.62 -1.50 -25.50
N ASN A 78 -5.65 -0.40 -26.23
CA ASN A 78 -5.30 -0.37 -27.63
C ASN A 78 -4.12 0.57 -27.91
N TRP A 79 -2.92 0.00 -27.94
CA TRP A 79 -1.70 0.77 -28.11
C TRP A 79 -1.62 1.54 -29.43
N LYS A 80 -2.27 1.08 -30.52
CA LYS A 80 -2.36 1.83 -31.78
C LYS A 80 -3.19 3.10 -31.60
N LYS A 81 -4.32 3.02 -30.87
CA LYS A 81 -5.14 4.21 -30.55
C LYS A 81 -4.38 5.19 -29.66
N ILE A 82 -3.61 4.69 -28.68
CA ILE A 82 -2.75 5.51 -27.83
C ILE A 82 -1.67 6.20 -28.67
N LYS A 83 -0.98 5.45 -29.54
CA LYS A 83 0.00 5.98 -30.48
C LYS A 83 -0.58 7.04 -31.41
N SER A 84 -1.77 6.79 -31.97
CA SER A 84 -2.47 7.76 -32.79
C SER A 84 -2.71 9.07 -32.04
N ALA A 85 -3.16 9.01 -30.79
CA ALA A 85 -3.33 10.20 -29.96
C ALA A 85 -2.00 10.94 -29.71
N CYS A 86 -0.90 10.21 -29.45
CA CYS A 86 0.42 10.82 -29.31
C CYS A 86 0.85 11.55 -30.59
N MET A 87 0.61 10.94 -31.74
CA MET A 87 0.97 11.59 -33.05
C MET A 87 0.11 12.80 -33.34
N THR A 88 -1.18 12.79 -32.94
CA THR A 88 -2.07 13.96 -33.06
C THR A 88 -1.53 15.16 -32.28
N THR A 89 -0.95 14.94 -31.07
CA THR A 89 -0.42 16.04 -30.25
C THR A 89 0.76 16.78 -30.90
N ILE A 90 1.41 16.18 -31.89
CA ILE A 90 2.52 16.76 -32.65
C ILE A 90 2.16 16.98 -34.12
N SER A 91 0.85 17.01 -34.45
CA SER A 91 0.33 17.25 -35.81
C SER A 91 0.85 16.28 -36.86
N LYS A 92 1.05 14.99 -36.49
CA LYS A 92 1.49 13.91 -37.38
C LYS A 92 0.45 12.80 -37.46
N GLN A 93 0.51 12.01 -38.50
CA GLN A 93 -0.28 10.77 -38.60
C GLN A 93 0.48 9.58 -38.04
N ALA A 94 -0.23 8.70 -37.37
CA ALA A 94 0.33 7.42 -36.88
C ALA A 94 0.39 6.42 -38.04
N GLY A 95 1.51 5.73 -38.19
CA GLY A 95 1.56 4.53 -39.02
C GLY A 95 0.89 3.34 -38.36
N ASP A 96 0.55 2.32 -39.16
CA ASP A 96 -0.22 1.12 -38.72
C ASP A 96 0.57 0.11 -37.88
N LYS A 97 1.88 0.27 -37.73
CA LYS A 97 2.71 -0.64 -36.96
C LYS A 97 2.38 -0.57 -35.45
N GLU A 98 2.23 -1.75 -34.84
CA GLU A 98 2.14 -1.89 -33.39
C GLU A 98 3.36 -1.24 -32.71
N PRO A 99 3.17 -0.46 -31.64
CA PRO A 99 4.29 0.11 -30.88
C PRO A 99 5.18 -0.97 -30.26
N SER A 100 6.51 -0.76 -30.31
CA SER A 100 7.46 -1.65 -29.63
C SER A 100 7.39 -1.50 -28.13
N HIS A 101 7.88 -2.51 -27.37
CA HIS A 101 8.03 -2.46 -25.91
C HIS A 101 8.83 -1.23 -25.47
N GLU A 102 9.92 -0.90 -26.17
CA GLU A 102 10.74 0.26 -25.86
C GLU A 102 9.92 1.57 -25.99
N TRP A 103 9.11 1.71 -27.04
CA TRP A 103 8.24 2.88 -27.23
C TRP A 103 7.17 2.97 -26.15
N LYS A 104 6.51 1.84 -25.82
CA LYS A 104 5.50 1.77 -24.73
C LYS A 104 6.11 2.19 -23.41
N ARG A 105 7.27 1.62 -23.02
CA ARG A 105 7.96 1.94 -21.77
C ARG A 105 8.41 3.40 -21.70
N LYS A 106 8.93 3.97 -22.78
CA LYS A 106 9.24 5.42 -22.84
C LYS A 106 8.01 6.28 -22.62
N LEU A 107 6.89 5.93 -23.23
CA LEU A 107 5.63 6.66 -23.07
C LEU A 107 5.09 6.59 -21.64
N LEU A 108 5.18 5.40 -21.02
CA LEU A 108 4.76 5.16 -19.64
C LEU A 108 5.66 5.91 -18.64
N LEU A 109 6.98 5.96 -18.89
CA LEU A 109 7.92 6.71 -18.04
C LEU A 109 7.68 8.21 -18.03
N CYS A 110 7.34 8.80 -19.19
CA CYS A 110 7.03 10.23 -19.27
C CYS A 110 5.57 10.55 -18.92
N GLU A 111 4.77 9.52 -18.62
CA GLU A 111 3.35 9.66 -18.23
C GLU A 111 2.57 10.58 -19.19
N HIS A 112 2.85 10.46 -20.49
CA HIS A 112 2.23 11.31 -21.51
C HIS A 112 0.72 11.05 -21.55
N SER A 113 -0.09 12.12 -21.54
CA SER A 113 -1.54 12.08 -21.37
C SER A 113 -2.32 11.05 -22.21
N PRO A 114 -1.92 10.68 -23.47
CA PRO A 114 -2.61 9.64 -24.24
C PRO A 114 -2.71 8.27 -23.57
N ILE A 115 -1.84 7.94 -22.60
CA ILE A 115 -1.96 6.67 -21.83
C ILE A 115 -3.29 6.56 -21.09
N ARG A 116 -3.95 7.68 -20.79
CA ARG A 116 -5.27 7.72 -20.13
C ARG A 116 -6.41 7.14 -20.98
N ARG A 117 -6.15 6.83 -22.27
CA ARG A 117 -7.12 6.18 -23.15
C ARG A 117 -7.18 4.66 -22.97
N GLY A 118 -6.21 4.08 -22.30
CA GLY A 118 -6.24 2.67 -21.93
C GLY A 118 -6.90 2.49 -20.56
N GLU A 119 -7.88 1.60 -20.47
CA GLU A 119 -8.64 1.30 -19.26
C GLU A 119 -8.59 -0.18 -18.97
N ILE A 120 -8.58 -0.51 -17.69
CA ILE A 120 -8.61 -1.88 -17.17
C ILE A 120 -9.62 -1.93 -16.04
N SER A 121 -10.49 -2.94 -16.07
CA SER A 121 -11.45 -3.24 -15.01
C SER A 121 -11.09 -4.54 -14.33
N TRP A 122 -11.18 -4.57 -13.01
CA TRP A 122 -10.93 -5.77 -12.22
C TRP A 122 -11.84 -5.86 -11.01
N LYS A 123 -11.97 -7.06 -10.49
CA LYS A 123 -12.79 -7.34 -9.32
C LYS A 123 -12.02 -8.18 -8.31
N TRP A 124 -12.11 -7.79 -7.05
CA TRP A 124 -11.87 -8.66 -5.90
C TRP A 124 -13.19 -9.25 -5.46
N GLU A 125 -13.29 -10.57 -5.43
CA GLU A 125 -14.51 -11.26 -4.96
C GLU A 125 -14.71 -11.08 -3.45
N ALA A 126 -13.59 -10.98 -2.71
CA ALA A 126 -13.60 -10.92 -1.25
C ALA A 126 -12.39 -10.10 -0.72
N ILE A 127 -12.53 -8.78 -0.67
CA ILE A 127 -11.56 -7.89 -0.05
C ILE A 127 -12.07 -7.47 1.33
N PRO A 128 -11.24 -7.45 2.41
CA PRO A 128 -11.67 -6.91 3.69
C PRO A 128 -12.17 -5.47 3.55
N TYR A 129 -13.28 -5.14 4.19
CA TYR A 129 -13.88 -3.80 4.10
C TYR A 129 -12.87 -2.69 4.45
N ALA A 130 -12.09 -2.85 5.53
CA ALA A 130 -11.03 -1.92 5.88
C ALA A 130 -10.00 -1.70 4.75
N ILE A 131 -9.67 -2.76 4.00
CA ILE A 131 -8.71 -2.67 2.88
C ILE A 131 -9.37 -1.99 1.68
N SER A 132 -10.65 -2.25 1.41
CA SER A 132 -11.38 -1.57 0.33
C SER A 132 -11.38 -0.05 0.49
N THR A 133 -11.46 0.45 1.74
CA THR A 133 -11.42 1.88 2.04
C THR A 133 -10.10 2.54 1.66
N HIS A 134 -8.99 1.79 1.66
CA HIS A 134 -7.70 2.30 1.20
C HIS A 134 -7.68 2.55 -0.30
N PHE A 135 -8.38 1.73 -1.09
CA PHE A 135 -8.53 1.93 -2.54
C PHE A 135 -9.58 2.98 -2.87
N ALA A 136 -10.64 3.10 -2.06
CA ALA A 136 -11.68 4.10 -2.22
C ALA A 136 -11.16 5.55 -2.20
N ARG A 137 -10.00 5.80 -1.62
CA ARG A 137 -9.35 7.12 -1.55
C ARG A 137 -8.69 7.57 -2.86
N HIS A 138 -8.56 6.69 -3.85
CA HIS A 138 -8.06 7.06 -5.17
C HIS A 138 -9.24 7.53 -6.03
N HIS A 139 -9.18 8.75 -6.55
CA HIS A 139 -10.30 9.37 -7.27
C HIS A 139 -9.96 9.71 -8.74
N GLU A 140 -8.69 9.96 -9.03
CA GLU A 140 -8.29 10.43 -10.36
C GLU A 140 -8.16 9.27 -11.34
N GLY A 141 -9.00 9.27 -12.37
CA GLY A 141 -8.94 8.30 -13.46
C GLY A 141 -9.35 6.88 -13.07
N CYS A 142 -10.13 6.74 -12.01
CA CYS A 142 -10.67 5.44 -11.60
C CYS A 142 -12.05 5.56 -10.94
N GLU A 143 -12.91 4.57 -11.21
CA GLU A 143 -14.22 4.37 -10.59
C GLU A 143 -14.18 3.15 -9.67
N LYS A 144 -15.07 3.12 -8.69
CA LYS A 144 -15.06 2.09 -7.63
C LYS A 144 -16.48 1.71 -7.23
N PHE A 145 -16.71 0.40 -7.16
CA PHE A 145 -17.97 -0.20 -6.77
C PHE A 145 -17.70 -1.18 -5.64
N ILE A 146 -18.11 -0.82 -4.41
CA ILE A 146 -17.82 -1.59 -3.20
C ILE A 146 -19.12 -2.20 -2.71
N GLY A 147 -19.09 -3.48 -2.37
CA GLY A 147 -20.21 -4.19 -1.77
C GLY A 147 -20.68 -3.49 -0.49
N THR A 148 -21.99 -3.35 -0.37
CA THR A 148 -22.59 -2.65 0.77
C THR A 148 -22.52 -3.47 2.05
N GLU A 149 -22.25 -2.78 3.15
CA GLU A 149 -22.34 -3.31 4.50
C GLU A 149 -23.60 -2.79 5.24
N ARG A 150 -24.57 -2.23 4.52
CA ARG A 150 -25.81 -1.71 5.11
C ARG A 150 -26.64 -2.85 5.67
N GLU A 151 -27.16 -2.66 6.89
CA GLU A 151 -27.98 -3.63 7.59
C GLU A 151 -29.26 -4.00 6.82
N ASP A 152 -29.93 -2.98 6.23
CA ASP A 152 -31.14 -3.16 5.42
C ASP A 152 -30.93 -3.95 4.11
N ARG A 153 -29.69 -4.18 3.71
CA ARG A 153 -29.32 -4.93 2.50
C ARG A 153 -28.72 -6.30 2.78
N THR A 154 -28.13 -6.47 3.96
CA THR A 154 -27.35 -7.66 4.30
C THR A 154 -28.01 -8.48 5.39
N ASN A 155 -29.03 -7.95 6.08
CA ASN A 155 -29.69 -8.55 7.25
C ASN A 155 -28.74 -8.91 8.41
N VAL A 156 -27.58 -8.22 8.48
CA VAL A 156 -26.59 -8.39 9.55
C VAL A 156 -26.44 -7.08 10.29
N SER A 157 -26.58 -7.09 11.62
CA SER A 157 -26.44 -5.90 12.47
C SER A 157 -25.03 -5.30 12.34
N ARG A 158 -24.94 -3.98 12.43
CA ARG A 158 -23.64 -3.26 12.43
C ARG A 158 -22.77 -3.65 13.62
N GLU A 159 -23.38 -4.02 14.74
CA GLU A 159 -22.67 -4.43 15.97
C GLU A 159 -21.97 -5.79 15.81
N GLU A 160 -22.48 -6.64 14.92
CA GLU A 160 -21.92 -7.96 14.63
C GLU A 160 -20.81 -7.92 13.56
N ARG A 161 -20.55 -6.74 12.97
CA ARG A 161 -19.62 -6.61 11.84
C ARG A 161 -18.23 -6.25 12.28
N SER A 162 -17.27 -6.95 11.70
CA SER A 162 -15.87 -6.61 11.74
C SER A 162 -15.49 -5.78 10.50
N GLN A 163 -14.60 -4.81 10.66
CA GLN A 163 -13.97 -4.12 9.53
C GLN A 163 -13.19 -5.09 8.61
N MET A 164 -12.92 -6.29 9.08
CA MET A 164 -12.25 -7.35 8.32
C MET A 164 -13.22 -8.25 7.56
N ASN A 165 -14.54 -7.99 7.62
CA ASN A 165 -15.51 -8.72 6.82
C ASN A 165 -15.19 -8.56 5.33
N PRO A 166 -15.23 -9.67 4.57
CA PRO A 166 -14.99 -9.61 3.13
C PRO A 166 -16.18 -8.99 2.41
N VAL A 167 -15.89 -8.08 1.49
CA VAL A 167 -16.87 -7.49 0.56
C VAL A 167 -16.36 -7.64 -0.87
N PRO A 168 -17.24 -7.76 -1.88
CA PRO A 168 -16.80 -7.63 -3.26
C PRO A 168 -16.45 -6.18 -3.56
N MET A 169 -15.41 -5.97 -4.36
CA MET A 169 -15.05 -4.64 -4.85
C MET A 169 -14.61 -4.73 -6.30
N GLU A 170 -15.17 -3.86 -7.13
CA GLU A 170 -14.81 -3.70 -8.52
C GLU A 170 -14.22 -2.31 -8.74
N MET A 171 -13.21 -2.21 -9.58
CA MET A 171 -12.59 -0.94 -9.96
C MET A 171 -12.33 -0.90 -11.46
N ASP A 172 -12.59 0.28 -12.03
CA ASP A 172 -12.17 0.67 -13.37
C ASP A 172 -11.07 1.71 -13.23
N ALA A 173 -9.97 1.56 -13.96
CA ALA A 173 -8.90 2.54 -13.91
C ALA A 173 -8.19 2.69 -15.25
N ASN A 174 -7.84 3.93 -15.60
CA ASN A 174 -6.94 4.15 -16.73
C ASN A 174 -5.47 3.89 -16.32
N ILE A 175 -4.59 3.76 -17.32
CA ILE A 175 -3.17 3.45 -17.09
C ILE A 175 -2.51 4.47 -16.14
N GLN A 176 -2.84 5.76 -16.24
CA GLN A 176 -2.28 6.78 -15.34
C GLN A 176 -2.69 6.54 -13.90
N ALA A 177 -3.95 6.16 -13.66
CA ALA A 177 -4.44 5.83 -12.32
C ALA A 177 -3.72 4.60 -11.74
N LEU A 178 -3.48 3.55 -12.55
CA LEU A 178 -2.70 2.38 -12.12
C LEU A 178 -1.29 2.78 -11.64
N ILE A 179 -0.60 3.66 -12.39
CA ILE A 179 0.71 4.18 -12.01
C ILE A 179 0.63 4.97 -10.70
N ASN A 180 -0.38 5.82 -10.54
CA ASN A 180 -0.56 6.65 -9.34
C ASN A 180 -0.93 5.82 -8.10
N ILE A 181 -1.80 4.83 -8.25
CA ILE A 181 -2.15 3.89 -7.16
C ILE A 181 -0.91 3.09 -6.77
N SER A 182 -0.15 2.57 -7.74
CA SER A 182 1.08 1.80 -7.52
C SER A 182 2.13 2.61 -6.74
N ALA A 183 2.30 3.89 -7.09
CA ALA A 183 3.22 4.78 -6.40
C ALA A 183 2.99 4.83 -4.88
N LYS A 184 1.72 4.74 -4.43
CA LYS A 184 1.33 4.79 -3.02
C LYS A 184 1.18 3.40 -2.41
N ARG A 185 0.59 2.43 -3.12
CA ARG A 185 0.25 1.12 -2.56
C ARG A 185 1.40 0.11 -2.58
N LEU A 186 2.43 0.33 -3.42
CA LEU A 186 3.66 -0.47 -3.38
C LEU A 186 4.71 0.05 -2.39
N CYS A 187 4.49 1.22 -1.78
CA CYS A 187 5.36 1.73 -0.72
C CYS A 187 5.46 0.73 0.44
N THR A 188 6.67 0.50 0.96
CA THR A 188 6.87 -0.42 2.10
C THR A 188 6.27 0.09 3.39
N SER A 189 6.05 1.41 3.50
CA SER A 189 5.30 2.04 4.61
C SER A 189 3.78 1.93 4.47
N ALA A 190 3.26 1.46 3.32
CA ALA A 190 1.84 1.17 3.18
C ALA A 190 1.47 -0.09 3.97
N ASP A 191 0.18 -0.17 4.37
CA ASP A 191 -0.33 -1.36 5.05
C ASP A 191 0.03 -2.64 4.26
N PRO A 192 0.64 -3.65 4.90
CA PRO A 192 1.12 -4.85 4.20
C PRO A 192 0.00 -5.66 3.54
N THR A 193 -1.21 -5.66 4.12
CA THR A 193 -2.37 -6.36 3.55
C THR A 193 -2.85 -5.64 2.31
N THR A 194 -3.00 -4.32 2.37
CA THR A 194 -3.36 -3.49 1.20
C THR A 194 -2.38 -3.70 0.05
N ARG A 195 -1.07 -3.73 0.36
CA ARG A 195 -0.03 -3.97 -0.65
C ARG A 195 -0.19 -5.32 -1.33
N LYS A 196 -0.49 -6.41 -0.58
CA LYS A 196 -0.74 -7.74 -1.14
C LYS A 196 -1.93 -7.76 -2.10
N TYR A 197 -3.03 -7.08 -1.76
CA TYR A 197 -4.18 -6.96 -2.65
C TYR A 197 -3.85 -6.20 -3.92
N TRP A 198 -3.00 -5.16 -3.83
CA TRP A 198 -2.54 -4.42 -4.99
C TRP A 198 -1.55 -5.22 -5.85
N GLU A 199 -0.58 -5.89 -5.23
CA GLU A 199 0.35 -6.80 -5.93
C GLU A 199 -0.42 -7.86 -6.73
N ALA A 200 -1.51 -8.41 -6.19
CA ALA A 200 -2.36 -9.38 -6.90
C ALA A 200 -3.03 -8.79 -8.16
N VAL A 201 -3.49 -7.54 -8.12
CA VAL A 201 -4.01 -6.85 -9.32
C VAL A 201 -2.92 -6.71 -10.38
N LEU A 202 -1.73 -6.27 -9.98
CA LEU A 202 -0.64 -6.08 -10.92
C LEU A 202 -0.18 -7.40 -11.54
N GLU A 203 -0.15 -8.49 -10.78
CA GLU A 203 0.15 -9.82 -11.32
C GLU A 203 -0.90 -10.27 -12.34
N ALA A 204 -2.19 -10.02 -12.08
CA ALA A 204 -3.24 -10.30 -13.06
C ALA A 204 -3.10 -9.43 -14.33
N ILE A 205 -2.73 -8.15 -14.20
CA ILE A 205 -2.47 -7.26 -15.35
C ILE A 205 -1.26 -7.73 -16.16
N ARG A 206 -0.23 -8.27 -15.51
CA ARG A 206 0.98 -8.76 -16.18
C ARG A 206 0.69 -9.79 -17.27
N GLU A 207 -0.30 -10.65 -17.05
CA GLU A 207 -0.70 -11.68 -18.02
C GLU A 207 -1.24 -11.07 -19.34
N TYR A 208 -1.72 -9.82 -19.30
CA TYR A 208 -2.25 -9.08 -20.45
C TYR A 208 -1.24 -8.10 -21.04
N ASP A 209 -0.50 -7.37 -20.19
CA ASP A 209 0.48 -6.36 -20.64
C ASP A 209 1.62 -6.19 -19.63
N GLU A 210 2.79 -6.72 -20.00
CA GLU A 210 3.99 -6.65 -19.18
C GLU A 210 4.56 -5.23 -19.07
N ASP A 211 4.36 -4.37 -20.07
CA ASP A 211 4.89 -2.99 -20.05
C ASP A 211 4.13 -2.12 -19.05
N ILE A 212 2.80 -2.31 -18.92
CA ILE A 212 1.98 -1.66 -17.89
C ILE A 212 2.40 -2.15 -16.50
N TYR A 213 2.55 -3.47 -16.33
CA TYR A 213 3.07 -4.05 -15.08
C TYR A 213 4.43 -3.47 -14.70
N TRP A 214 5.36 -3.40 -15.67
CA TRP A 214 6.70 -2.86 -15.48
C TRP A 214 6.67 -1.39 -15.03
N ALA A 215 5.73 -0.60 -15.53
CA ALA A 215 5.59 0.82 -15.19
C ALA A 215 5.00 1.07 -13.79
N CYS A 216 4.36 0.07 -13.19
CA CYS A 216 3.76 0.14 -11.87
C CYS A 216 4.79 -0.08 -10.76
N VAL A 217 5.37 1.00 -10.24
CA VAL A 217 6.43 1.00 -9.22
C VAL A 217 6.10 1.93 -8.05
N PRO A 218 6.71 1.76 -6.86
CA PRO A 218 6.52 2.69 -5.75
C PRO A 218 7.11 4.08 -6.04
N GLN A 219 6.60 5.10 -5.35
CA GLN A 219 6.97 6.50 -5.58
C GLN A 219 8.49 6.74 -5.50
N CYS A 220 9.19 6.10 -4.56
CA CYS A 220 10.63 6.29 -4.38
C CYS A 220 11.45 5.87 -5.62
N ILE A 221 11.01 4.87 -6.39
CA ILE A 221 11.64 4.47 -7.65
C ILE A 221 11.42 5.54 -8.72
N ARG A 222 10.20 6.12 -8.80
CA ARG A 222 9.88 7.22 -9.72
C ARG A 222 10.73 8.46 -9.42
N CYS A 223 10.80 8.87 -8.16
CA CYS A 223 11.48 10.11 -7.76
C CYS A 223 13.01 9.96 -7.65
N GLY A 224 13.53 8.74 -7.53
CA GLY A 224 14.95 8.52 -7.27
C GLY A 224 15.36 8.77 -5.82
N GLY A 225 14.45 8.54 -4.88
CA GLY A 225 14.61 8.69 -3.45
C GLY A 225 13.27 8.65 -2.73
N CYS A 226 13.27 8.52 -1.41
CA CYS A 226 12.05 8.47 -0.62
C CYS A 226 11.44 9.87 -0.46
N PRO A 227 10.19 10.12 -0.95
CA PRO A 227 9.50 11.40 -0.77
C PRO A 227 8.60 11.44 0.48
N GLU A 228 8.51 10.35 1.25
CA GLU A 228 7.66 10.28 2.42
C GLU A 228 8.29 11.00 3.62
N TYR A 229 7.47 11.46 4.56
CA TYR A 229 7.92 12.17 5.76
C TYR A 229 8.96 11.37 6.56
N THR A 230 8.75 10.04 6.66
CA THR A 230 9.72 9.12 7.28
C THR A 230 10.24 8.15 6.22
N ASN A 231 11.56 8.18 6.00
CA ASN A 231 12.21 7.25 5.07
C ASN A 231 12.23 5.83 5.66
N CYS A 232 11.65 4.87 4.92
CA CYS A 232 11.67 3.45 5.30
C CYS A 232 12.97 2.71 4.92
N GLY A 233 13.92 3.39 4.25
CA GLY A 233 15.20 2.82 3.80
C GLY A 233 15.10 1.87 2.60
N PHE A 234 13.91 1.59 2.06
CA PHE A 234 13.75 0.63 0.97
C PHE A 234 14.54 1.03 -0.28
N TYR A 235 14.39 2.29 -0.73
CA TYR A 235 15.10 2.78 -1.91
C TYR A 235 16.62 2.72 -1.73
N ASP A 236 17.10 3.21 -0.59
CA ASP A 236 18.52 3.28 -0.28
C ASP A 236 19.14 1.88 -0.25
N ASN A 237 18.46 0.90 0.38
CA ASN A 237 18.89 -0.50 0.40
C ASN A 237 18.87 -1.15 -0.98
N LEU A 238 17.87 -0.84 -1.81
CA LEU A 238 17.78 -1.40 -3.17
C LEU A 238 18.86 -0.84 -4.09
N MET A 239 19.23 0.42 -3.93
CA MET A 239 20.14 1.14 -4.82
C MET A 239 21.59 1.22 -4.33
N LYS A 240 21.89 0.87 -3.07
CA LYS A 240 23.21 1.04 -2.45
C LYS A 240 24.38 0.47 -3.27
N ASP A 241 24.17 -0.70 -3.90
CA ASP A 241 25.19 -1.42 -4.66
C ASP A 241 25.08 -1.16 -6.18
N GLN A 242 24.16 -0.27 -6.60
CA GLN A 242 23.98 0.07 -8.01
C GLN A 242 24.92 1.21 -8.44
N PRO A 243 25.48 1.16 -9.66
CA PRO A 243 26.25 2.27 -10.21
C PRO A 243 25.45 3.58 -10.18
N ILE A 244 26.12 4.70 -9.98
CA ILE A 244 25.49 6.02 -9.92
C ILE A 244 24.65 6.36 -11.16
N GLU A 245 25.07 5.88 -12.32
CA GLU A 245 24.33 6.02 -13.58
C GLU A 245 22.97 5.31 -13.54
N VAL A 246 22.90 4.15 -12.89
CA VAL A 246 21.66 3.38 -12.69
C VAL A 246 20.73 4.17 -11.77
N GLN A 247 21.26 4.68 -10.68
CA GLN A 247 20.49 5.47 -9.71
C GLN A 247 19.90 6.76 -10.32
N LYS A 248 20.66 7.41 -11.24
CA LYS A 248 20.24 8.65 -11.90
C LYS A 248 19.32 8.42 -13.11
N THR A 249 19.33 7.24 -13.72
CA THR A 249 18.55 6.95 -14.93
C THR A 249 17.18 6.35 -14.56
N LEU A 250 16.09 7.05 -14.89
CA LEU A 250 14.72 6.64 -14.55
C LEU A 250 14.41 5.20 -15.00
N ALA A 251 14.62 4.87 -16.27
CA ALA A 251 14.36 3.53 -16.80
C ALA A 251 15.16 2.44 -16.07
N LYS A 252 16.45 2.67 -15.79
CA LYS A 252 17.30 1.71 -15.09
C LYS A 252 16.85 1.45 -13.65
N ARG A 253 16.32 2.47 -12.94
CA ARG A 253 15.71 2.27 -11.61
C ARG A 253 14.49 1.36 -11.67
N TYR A 254 13.66 1.51 -12.71
CA TYR A 254 12.51 0.63 -12.93
C TYR A 254 12.95 -0.81 -13.21
N ASP A 255 13.98 -1.01 -14.00
CA ASP A 255 14.53 -2.36 -14.28
C ASP A 255 15.05 -3.01 -13.00
N VAL A 256 15.83 -2.29 -12.18
CA VAL A 256 16.33 -2.81 -10.89
C VAL A 256 15.18 -3.19 -9.95
N TYR A 257 14.15 -2.34 -9.84
CA TYR A 257 12.99 -2.65 -9.02
C TYR A 257 12.23 -3.88 -9.52
N ASN A 258 12.00 -3.98 -10.82
CA ASN A 258 11.28 -5.11 -11.40
C ASN A 258 12.07 -6.43 -11.23
N GLN A 259 13.38 -6.42 -11.43
CA GLN A 259 14.24 -7.58 -11.14
C GLN A 259 14.18 -7.99 -9.66
N TRP A 260 14.19 -7.03 -8.73
CA TRP A 260 14.00 -7.31 -7.30
C TRP A 260 12.62 -7.91 -7.02
N ARG A 261 11.55 -7.35 -7.61
CA ARG A 261 10.17 -7.83 -7.46
C ARG A 261 10.02 -9.27 -7.96
N ASP A 262 10.57 -9.58 -9.13
CA ASP A 262 10.53 -10.93 -9.72
C ASP A 262 11.26 -11.95 -8.86
N LYS A 263 12.46 -11.64 -8.35
CA LYS A 263 13.18 -12.49 -7.40
C LYS A 263 12.38 -12.74 -6.12
N LYS A 264 11.70 -11.72 -5.57
CA LYS A 264 10.83 -11.85 -4.39
C LYS A 264 9.67 -12.81 -4.65
N CYS A 265 9.16 -12.86 -5.88
CA CYS A 265 8.06 -13.74 -6.30
C CYS A 265 8.54 -15.14 -6.74
N GLY A 266 9.85 -15.43 -6.67
CA GLY A 266 10.42 -16.73 -7.06
C GLY A 266 10.53 -16.93 -8.57
N ARG A 267 10.72 -15.86 -9.33
CA ARG A 267 10.88 -15.84 -10.79
C ARG A 267 12.28 -15.43 -11.20
#